data_66a8895357c59a224cc307d1d23c16d7
#
_entry.id   66a8895357c59a224cc307d1d23c16d7
#
_cell.length_a   1.000
_cell.length_b   1.000
_cell.length_c   1.000
_cell.angle_alpha   90.00
_cell.angle_beta   90.00
_cell.angle_gamma   90.00
#
_symmetry.space_group_name_H-M   'P 1'
#
loop_
_entity.id
_entity.type
_entity.pdbx_description
1 polymer ?
#
loop_
_entity_poly.entity_id
_entity_poly.type
_entity_poly.pdbx_seq_one_letter_code
_entity_poly.pdbx_strand_id
1 'polypeptide(L)'
;MITIEKADTRDYRDIQVVARVAFPATYTEILTEGQLAYMMEWMYSTESLLRQMQEEGHTYYIARDEAGTPVGYVSIRPDGEGVFHLEKIYVLPGRQGEHIGRKLFERAVRAVKEMHPGPCRMELNVNRSNPARGFYERMGMRKLREGDFPIGEGYYMNDYIMGIDL
;
A
#
# COMPACT_ATOMS: atom_id res chain seq x y z
N MET A 1 18.37 9.85 -8.05
CA MET A 1 18.38 8.85 -6.97
C MET A 1 17.09 8.92 -6.17
N ILE A 2 16.52 7.77 -5.87
CA ILE A 2 15.28 7.69 -5.09
C ILE A 2 15.64 7.53 -3.61
N THR A 3 15.05 8.37 -2.76
CA THR A 3 15.16 8.21 -1.31
C THR A 3 13.81 7.78 -0.75
N ILE A 4 13.83 7.00 0.34
CA ILE A 4 12.61 6.56 1.01
C ILE A 4 12.66 7.04 2.46
N GLU A 5 11.65 7.81 2.84
CA GLU A 5 11.58 8.45 4.14
C GLU A 5 10.32 8.03 4.88
N LYS A 6 10.45 7.84 6.20
CA LYS A 6 9.29 7.62 7.04
C LYS A 6 8.46 8.91 7.06
N ALA A 7 7.17 8.80 6.78
CA ALA A 7 6.26 9.93 6.81
C ALA A 7 5.70 10.16 8.22
N ASP A 8 5.30 11.38 8.48
CA ASP A 8 4.49 11.72 9.65
C ASP A 8 3.21 12.41 9.18
N THR A 9 2.40 12.89 10.12
CA THR A 9 1.10 13.46 9.79
C THR A 9 1.17 14.69 8.91
N ARG A 10 2.30 15.40 8.88
CA ARG A 10 2.48 16.58 8.02
C ARG A 10 2.59 16.21 6.53
N ASP A 11 2.90 14.95 6.25
CA ASP A 11 3.13 14.48 4.88
C ASP A 11 1.87 13.99 4.17
N TYR A 12 0.69 14.15 4.77
CA TYR A 12 -0.54 13.59 4.20
C TYR A 12 -0.82 14.10 2.78
N ARG A 13 -0.47 15.34 2.48
CA ARG A 13 -0.68 15.92 1.14
C ARG A 13 0.16 15.23 0.08
N ASP A 14 1.38 14.84 0.43
CA ASP A 14 2.28 14.14 -0.49
C ASP A 14 1.73 12.74 -0.82
N ILE A 15 1.15 12.08 0.17
CA ILE A 15 0.46 10.80 -0.06
C ILE A 15 -0.72 11.00 -1.00
N GLN A 16 -1.55 12.02 -0.76
CA GLN A 16 -2.71 12.33 -1.59
C GLN A 16 -2.33 12.66 -3.04
N VAL A 17 -1.26 13.43 -3.23
CA VAL A 17 -0.80 13.82 -4.57
C VAL A 17 -0.46 12.58 -5.40
N VAL A 18 0.26 11.63 -4.83
CA VAL A 18 0.59 10.38 -5.53
C VAL A 18 -0.66 9.52 -5.72
N ALA A 19 -1.48 9.37 -4.67
CA ALA A 19 -2.67 8.51 -4.70
C ALA A 19 -3.68 8.95 -5.75
N ARG A 20 -3.89 10.24 -5.92
CA ARG A 20 -4.86 10.77 -6.90
C ARG A 20 -4.53 10.38 -8.34
N VAL A 21 -3.28 10.07 -8.61
CA VAL A 21 -2.83 9.64 -9.93
C VAL A 21 -2.66 8.12 -9.97
N ALA A 22 -1.95 7.56 -9.01
CA ALA A 22 -1.57 6.15 -9.03
C ALA A 22 -2.74 5.20 -8.78
N PHE A 23 -3.65 5.54 -7.87
CA PHE A 23 -4.76 4.65 -7.54
C PHE A 23 -5.77 4.55 -8.69
N PRO A 24 -6.27 5.64 -9.28
CA PRO A 24 -7.14 5.54 -10.46
C PRO A 24 -6.45 4.86 -11.64
N ALA A 25 -5.17 5.12 -11.87
CA ALA A 25 -4.44 4.48 -12.96
C ALA A 25 -4.44 2.95 -12.83
N THR A 26 -4.44 2.44 -11.61
CA THR A 26 -4.49 1.00 -11.36
C THR A 26 -5.91 0.44 -11.54
N TYR A 27 -6.93 1.17 -11.08
CA TYR A 27 -8.27 0.61 -10.86
C TYR A 27 -9.36 1.10 -11.81
N THR A 28 -9.10 2.08 -12.68
CA THR A 28 -10.12 2.63 -13.59
C THR A 28 -10.81 1.55 -14.43
N GLU A 29 -10.06 0.54 -14.88
CA GLU A 29 -10.61 -0.54 -15.70
C GLU A 29 -11.11 -1.73 -14.88
N ILE A 30 -10.87 -1.74 -13.56
CA ILE A 30 -11.22 -2.84 -12.67
C ILE A 30 -12.49 -2.53 -11.88
N LEU A 31 -12.62 -1.29 -11.40
CA LEU A 31 -13.70 -0.85 -10.52
C LEU A 31 -14.63 0.10 -11.24
N THR A 32 -15.89 0.17 -10.78
CA THR A 32 -16.83 1.19 -11.25
C THR A 32 -16.38 2.57 -10.77
N GLU A 33 -16.83 3.62 -11.45
CA GLU A 33 -16.54 4.99 -11.03
C GLU A 33 -17.00 5.25 -9.60
N GLY A 34 -18.17 4.72 -9.23
CA GLY A 34 -18.72 4.88 -7.88
C GLY A 34 -17.85 4.23 -6.82
N GLN A 35 -17.40 3.00 -7.07
CA GLN A 35 -16.54 2.30 -6.13
C GLN A 35 -15.18 2.97 -6.04
N LEU A 36 -14.62 3.41 -7.16
CA LEU A 36 -13.34 4.10 -7.19
C LEU A 36 -13.40 5.39 -6.35
N ALA A 37 -14.44 6.20 -6.55
CA ALA A 37 -14.63 7.44 -5.78
C ALA A 37 -14.82 7.16 -4.30
N TYR A 38 -15.60 6.14 -3.97
CA TYR A 38 -15.81 5.72 -2.58
C TYR A 38 -14.50 5.32 -1.91
N MET A 39 -13.70 4.50 -2.58
CA MET A 39 -12.44 4.03 -2.02
C MET A 39 -11.41 5.15 -1.88
N MET A 40 -11.38 6.09 -2.84
CA MET A 40 -10.49 7.25 -2.74
C MET A 40 -10.82 8.09 -1.51
N GLU A 41 -12.08 8.37 -1.25
CA GLU A 41 -12.50 9.13 -0.06
C GLU A 41 -12.23 8.35 1.21
N TRP A 42 -12.60 7.07 1.21
CA TRP A 42 -12.45 6.20 2.37
C TRP A 42 -11.01 6.05 2.81
N MET A 43 -10.08 5.88 1.87
CA MET A 43 -8.68 5.62 2.18
C MET A 43 -7.78 6.87 2.21
N TYR A 44 -8.14 7.91 1.46
CA TYR A 44 -7.22 9.01 1.19
C TYR A 44 -7.72 10.41 1.56
N SER A 45 -8.90 10.51 2.16
CA SER A 45 -9.31 11.82 2.71
C SER A 45 -8.31 12.25 3.77
N THR A 46 -8.17 13.54 3.97
CA THR A 46 -7.27 14.08 5.01
C THR A 46 -7.58 13.47 6.36
N GLU A 47 -8.86 13.44 6.73
CA GLU A 47 -9.30 12.85 7.98
C GLU A 47 -8.91 11.38 8.10
N SER A 48 -9.12 10.60 7.03
CA SER A 48 -8.78 9.18 7.02
C SER A 48 -7.28 8.95 7.19
N LEU A 49 -6.45 9.69 6.46
CA LEU A 49 -4.99 9.53 6.55
C LEU A 49 -4.47 9.87 7.93
N LEU A 50 -4.96 10.96 8.52
CA LEU A 50 -4.56 11.34 9.88
C LEU A 50 -4.97 10.29 10.90
N ARG A 51 -6.18 9.78 10.80
CA ARG A 51 -6.68 8.72 11.68
C ARG A 51 -5.84 7.43 11.53
N GLN A 52 -5.52 7.04 10.30
CA GLN A 52 -4.67 5.88 10.05
C GLN A 52 -3.33 6.00 10.76
N MET A 53 -2.68 7.15 10.67
CA MET A 53 -1.36 7.35 11.26
C MET A 53 -1.39 7.56 12.77
N GLN A 54 -2.42 8.23 13.28
CA GLN A 54 -2.50 8.58 14.70
C GLN A 54 -3.21 7.53 15.56
N GLU A 55 -4.20 6.84 15.00
CA GLU A 55 -5.09 5.96 15.77
C GLU A 55 -5.08 4.50 15.32
N GLU A 56 -4.83 4.24 14.03
CA GLU A 56 -4.97 2.90 13.46
C GLU A 56 -3.64 2.17 13.26
N GLY A 57 -2.54 2.76 13.69
CA GLY A 57 -1.24 2.11 13.67
C GLY A 57 -0.57 1.99 12.31
N HIS A 58 -1.03 2.76 11.32
CA HIS A 58 -0.40 2.74 10.00
C HIS A 58 0.90 3.54 10.00
N THR A 59 1.94 2.96 9.43
CA THR A 59 3.20 3.64 9.18
C THR A 59 3.37 3.79 7.67
N TYR A 60 3.59 5.01 7.22
CA TYR A 60 3.82 5.33 5.81
C TYR A 60 5.27 5.63 5.53
N TYR A 61 5.74 5.20 4.37
CA TYR A 61 7.05 5.58 3.84
C TYR A 61 6.83 6.18 2.45
N ILE A 62 7.47 7.31 2.18
CA ILE A 62 7.31 8.02 0.90
C ILE A 62 8.62 7.94 0.13
N ALA A 63 8.52 7.56 -1.15
CA ALA A 63 9.63 7.60 -2.08
C ALA A 63 9.67 8.98 -2.73
N ARG A 64 10.85 9.61 -2.73
CA ARG A 64 11.06 10.94 -3.35
C ARG A 64 12.20 10.85 -4.33
N ASP A 65 12.10 11.64 -5.40
CA ASP A 65 13.19 11.79 -6.37
C ASP A 65 14.22 12.83 -5.90
N GLU A 66 15.20 13.13 -6.73
CA GLU A 66 16.28 14.07 -6.38
C GLU A 66 15.77 15.49 -6.10
N ALA A 67 14.66 15.88 -6.71
CA ALA A 67 14.05 17.18 -6.47
C ALA A 67 13.16 17.21 -5.22
N GLY A 68 13.04 16.09 -4.51
CA GLY A 68 12.16 15.97 -3.34
C GLY A 68 10.71 15.70 -3.70
N THR A 69 10.40 15.46 -4.97
CA THR A 69 9.03 15.19 -5.42
C THR A 69 8.59 13.81 -4.99
N PRO A 70 7.41 13.67 -4.36
CA PRO A 70 6.90 12.34 -4.00
C PRO A 70 6.50 11.56 -5.25
N VAL A 71 6.98 10.34 -5.36
CA VAL A 71 6.78 9.48 -6.54
C VAL A 71 6.16 8.13 -6.21
N GLY A 72 6.03 7.81 -4.94
CA GLY A 72 5.42 6.57 -4.48
C GLY A 72 5.31 6.52 -2.98
N TYR A 73 4.57 5.55 -2.47
CA TYR A 73 4.45 5.34 -1.03
C TYR A 73 4.10 3.89 -0.72
N VAL A 74 4.36 3.49 0.52
CA VAL A 74 3.95 2.20 1.06
C VAL A 74 3.47 2.42 2.49
N SER A 75 2.48 1.65 2.93
CA SER A 75 2.03 1.68 4.32
C SER A 75 1.88 0.27 4.87
N ILE A 76 2.22 0.14 6.15
CA ILE A 76 2.12 -1.11 6.90
C ILE A 76 1.45 -0.84 8.23
N ARG A 77 0.86 -1.88 8.81
CA ARG A 77 0.34 -1.83 10.18
C ARG A 77 0.44 -3.21 10.83
N PRO A 78 0.56 -3.27 12.17
CA PRO A 78 0.42 -4.55 12.88
C PRO A 78 -1.01 -5.10 12.71
N ASP A 79 -1.12 -6.41 12.54
CA ASP A 79 -2.41 -7.08 12.31
C ASP A 79 -2.51 -8.36 13.15
N GLY A 80 -2.15 -8.26 14.40
CA GLY A 80 -2.09 -9.38 15.32
C GLY A 80 -0.65 -9.72 15.67
N GLU A 81 -0.46 -10.65 16.60
CA GLU A 81 0.88 -11.01 17.04
C GLU A 81 1.66 -11.70 15.93
N GLY A 82 2.81 -11.13 15.58
CA GLY A 82 3.67 -11.67 14.55
C GLY A 82 3.12 -11.55 13.13
N VAL A 83 2.04 -10.79 12.94
CA VAL A 83 1.46 -10.55 11.62
C VAL A 83 1.38 -9.06 11.35
N PHE A 84 1.80 -8.67 10.15
CA PHE A 84 1.72 -7.29 9.68
C PHE A 84 0.97 -7.26 8.36
N HIS A 85 0.24 -6.17 8.12
CA HIS A 85 -0.46 -5.99 6.85
C HIS A 85 0.20 -4.86 6.07
N LEU A 86 0.62 -5.15 4.84
CA LEU A 86 1.04 -4.13 3.89
C LEU A 86 -0.27 -3.59 3.28
N GLU A 87 -0.66 -2.40 3.73
CA GLU A 87 -1.95 -1.83 3.35
C GLU A 87 -1.96 -1.26 1.94
N LYS A 88 -0.90 -0.55 1.58
CA LYS A 88 -0.82 0.18 0.31
C LYS A 88 0.61 0.20 -0.20
N ILE A 89 0.76 0.05 -1.52
CA ILE A 89 2.03 0.29 -2.20
C ILE A 89 1.72 0.78 -3.62
N TYR A 90 2.09 2.01 -3.92
CA TYR A 90 1.80 2.64 -5.21
C TYR A 90 2.97 3.48 -5.68
N VAL A 91 3.16 3.51 -7.00
CA VAL A 91 4.18 4.31 -7.66
C VAL A 91 3.50 5.09 -8.79
N LEU A 92 3.89 6.33 -9.00
CA LEU A 92 3.35 7.14 -10.09
C LEU A 92 3.53 6.43 -11.43
N PRO A 93 2.50 6.40 -12.30
CA PRO A 93 2.66 5.94 -13.68
C PRO A 93 3.75 6.75 -14.37
N GLY A 94 4.53 6.10 -15.21
CA GLY A 94 5.66 6.73 -15.89
C GLY A 94 6.96 6.71 -15.10
N ARG A 95 6.91 6.35 -13.81
CA ARG A 95 8.10 6.18 -12.99
C ARG A 95 8.41 4.71 -12.72
N GLN A 96 7.66 3.78 -13.33
CA GLN A 96 8.01 2.37 -13.30
C GLN A 96 9.31 2.15 -14.10
N GLY A 97 10.10 1.15 -13.72
CA GLY A 97 11.40 0.91 -14.34
C GLY A 97 12.56 1.49 -13.55
N GLU A 98 12.30 2.30 -12.55
CA GLU A 98 13.33 2.82 -11.63
C GLU A 98 13.42 1.98 -10.36
N HIS A 99 12.74 0.84 -10.33
CA HIS A 99 12.68 -0.08 -9.18
C HIS A 99 12.13 0.56 -7.90
N ILE A 100 11.30 1.58 -8.03
CA ILE A 100 10.73 2.30 -6.87
C ILE A 100 9.84 1.37 -6.04
N GLY A 101 8.97 0.60 -6.71
CA GLY A 101 8.09 -0.36 -6.02
C GLY A 101 8.89 -1.39 -5.23
N ARG A 102 9.97 -1.91 -5.80
CA ARG A 102 10.85 -2.83 -5.12
C ARG A 102 11.49 -2.20 -3.89
N LYS A 103 11.98 -0.98 -4.02
CA LYS A 103 12.58 -0.26 -2.90
C LYS A 103 11.59 -0.02 -1.77
N LEU A 104 10.35 0.33 -2.13
CA LEU A 104 9.27 0.51 -1.15
C LEU A 104 8.92 -0.80 -0.45
N PHE A 105 8.81 -1.89 -1.20
CA PHE A 105 8.54 -3.20 -0.63
C PHE A 105 9.66 -3.64 0.33
N GLU A 106 10.91 -3.49 -0.09
CA GLU A 106 12.07 -3.83 0.74
C GLU A 106 12.12 -2.98 2.01
N ARG A 107 11.74 -1.69 1.91
CA ARG A 107 11.66 -0.83 3.09
C ARG A 107 10.58 -1.29 4.06
N ALA A 108 9.44 -1.73 3.53
CA ALA A 108 8.36 -2.29 4.36
C ALA A 108 8.83 -3.55 5.10
N VAL A 109 9.49 -4.46 4.40
CA VAL A 109 10.04 -5.68 5.01
C VAL A 109 11.02 -5.34 6.13
N ARG A 110 11.92 -4.39 5.88
CA ARG A 110 12.89 -3.95 6.90
C ARG A 110 12.19 -3.37 8.11
N ALA A 111 11.17 -2.53 7.89
CA ALA A 111 10.41 -1.93 8.98
C ALA A 111 9.70 -2.99 9.83
N VAL A 112 9.09 -3.98 9.19
CA VAL A 112 8.44 -5.09 9.91
C VAL A 112 9.45 -5.84 10.78
N LYS A 113 10.60 -6.14 10.23
CA LYS A 113 11.67 -6.84 10.99
C LYS A 113 12.21 -6.02 12.16
N GLU A 114 12.26 -4.69 11.99
CA GLU A 114 12.66 -3.79 13.08
C GLU A 114 11.60 -3.74 14.19
N MET A 115 10.32 -3.77 13.83
CA MET A 115 9.21 -3.78 14.78
C MET A 115 9.05 -5.12 15.48
N HIS A 116 9.41 -6.21 14.81
CA HIS A 116 9.25 -7.56 15.32
C HIS A 116 10.48 -8.40 14.94
N PRO A 117 11.54 -8.42 15.77
CA PRO A 117 12.79 -9.08 15.42
C PRO A 117 12.72 -10.61 15.29
N GLY A 118 11.70 -11.24 15.84
CA GLY A 118 11.50 -12.69 15.72
C GLY A 118 10.78 -13.07 14.43
N PRO A 119 10.49 -14.38 14.24
CA PRO A 119 9.70 -14.82 13.08
C PRO A 119 8.37 -14.12 13.01
N CYS A 120 7.98 -13.64 11.82
CA CYS A 120 6.74 -12.95 11.60
C CYS A 120 6.30 -13.12 10.14
N ARG A 121 5.12 -12.58 9.82
CA ARG A 121 4.56 -12.65 8.47
C ARG A 121 4.06 -11.29 8.06
N MET A 122 4.25 -10.95 6.79
CA MET A 122 3.61 -9.79 6.18
C MET A 122 2.61 -10.25 5.14
N GLU A 123 1.37 -9.78 5.25
CA GLU A 123 0.28 -10.11 4.32
C GLU A 123 -0.18 -8.86 3.60
N LEU A 124 -0.83 -9.05 2.46
CA LEU A 124 -1.51 -7.97 1.74
C LEU A 124 -2.72 -8.49 1.00
N ASN A 125 -3.63 -7.57 0.69
CA ASN A 125 -4.75 -7.83 -0.21
C ASN A 125 -4.39 -7.29 -1.60
N VAL A 126 -4.66 -8.07 -2.63
CA VAL A 126 -4.53 -7.62 -4.02
C VAL A 126 -5.76 -8.04 -4.79
N ASN A 127 -6.39 -7.09 -5.49
CA ASN A 127 -7.57 -7.39 -6.30
C ASN A 127 -7.23 -8.49 -7.32
N ARG A 128 -8.16 -9.45 -7.48
CA ARG A 128 -7.93 -10.60 -8.37
C ARG A 128 -7.67 -10.21 -9.83
N SER A 129 -8.10 -9.03 -10.23
CA SER A 129 -7.87 -8.50 -11.59
C SER A 129 -6.67 -7.55 -11.67
N ASN A 130 -5.99 -7.30 -10.55
CA ASN A 130 -4.85 -6.39 -10.53
C ASN A 130 -3.58 -7.14 -10.98
N PRO A 131 -2.89 -6.69 -12.05
CA PRO A 131 -1.67 -7.35 -12.52
C PRO A 131 -0.49 -7.26 -11.55
N ALA A 132 -0.58 -6.44 -10.50
CA ALA A 132 0.48 -6.32 -9.50
C ALA A 132 0.76 -7.62 -8.76
N ARG A 133 -0.12 -8.61 -8.83
CA ARG A 133 0.12 -9.94 -8.24
C ARG A 133 1.47 -10.50 -8.67
N GLY A 134 1.82 -10.38 -9.97
CA GLY A 134 3.11 -10.86 -10.47
C GLY A 134 4.30 -10.18 -9.82
N PHE A 135 4.17 -8.87 -9.54
CA PHE A 135 5.18 -8.13 -8.80
C PHE A 135 5.37 -8.71 -7.39
N TYR A 136 4.28 -8.95 -6.67
CA TYR A 136 4.36 -9.51 -5.32
C TYR A 136 4.96 -10.92 -5.30
N GLU A 137 4.62 -11.73 -6.29
CA GLU A 137 5.22 -13.06 -6.43
C GLU A 137 6.74 -12.97 -6.66
N ARG A 138 7.18 -12.02 -7.47
CA ARG A 138 8.62 -11.78 -7.67
C ARG A 138 9.32 -11.29 -6.40
N MET A 139 8.58 -10.62 -5.51
CA MET A 139 9.12 -10.19 -4.20
C MET A 139 9.14 -11.31 -3.16
N GLY A 140 8.64 -12.49 -3.51
CA GLY A 140 8.67 -13.66 -2.63
C GLY A 140 7.35 -13.97 -1.95
N MET A 141 6.29 -13.24 -2.25
CA MET A 141 4.97 -13.52 -1.69
C MET A 141 4.28 -14.67 -2.41
N ARG A 142 3.40 -15.36 -1.72
CA ARG A 142 2.57 -16.41 -2.27
C ARG A 142 1.11 -16.17 -1.89
N LYS A 143 0.19 -16.71 -2.69
CA LYS A 143 -1.23 -16.67 -2.37
C LYS A 143 -1.50 -17.56 -1.15
N LEU A 144 -2.16 -17.01 -0.15
CA LEU A 144 -2.56 -17.74 1.06
C LEU A 144 -4.04 -18.15 0.99
N ARG A 145 -4.90 -17.23 0.57
CA ARG A 145 -6.35 -17.42 0.49
C ARG A 145 -6.96 -16.33 -0.38
N GLU A 146 -8.27 -16.36 -0.55
CA GLU A 146 -9.00 -15.33 -1.28
C GLU A 146 -10.37 -15.11 -0.64
N GLY A 147 -11.00 -13.98 -0.97
CA GLY A 147 -12.31 -13.66 -0.46
C GLY A 147 -12.90 -12.43 -1.12
N ASP A 148 -14.18 -12.21 -0.82
CA ASP A 148 -14.92 -11.03 -1.24
C ASP A 148 -15.22 -10.24 0.04
N PHE A 149 -14.52 -9.13 0.23
CA PHE A 149 -14.54 -8.39 1.48
C PHE A 149 -15.45 -7.16 1.36
N PRO A 150 -16.53 -7.06 2.16
CA PRO A 150 -17.37 -5.89 2.13
C PRO A 150 -16.63 -4.67 2.71
N ILE A 151 -16.74 -3.54 2.02
CA ILE A 151 -16.08 -2.29 2.44
C ILE A 151 -17.08 -1.16 2.70
N GLY A 152 -18.39 -1.47 2.73
CA GLY A 152 -19.44 -0.50 2.95
C GLY A 152 -20.13 -0.06 1.67
N GLU A 153 -21.29 0.57 1.79
CA GLU A 153 -22.10 1.08 0.67
C GLU A 153 -22.41 0.03 -0.40
N GLY A 154 -22.38 -1.26 -0.05
CA GLY A 154 -22.63 -2.35 -0.99
C GLY A 154 -21.44 -2.72 -1.86
N TYR A 155 -20.29 -2.13 -1.63
CA TYR A 155 -19.08 -2.43 -2.39
C TYR A 155 -18.27 -3.56 -1.76
N TYR A 156 -17.52 -4.27 -2.60
CA TYR A 156 -16.65 -5.38 -2.19
C TYR A 156 -15.27 -5.23 -2.79
N MET A 157 -14.28 -5.70 -2.02
CA MET A 157 -12.93 -5.96 -2.53
C MET A 157 -12.83 -7.45 -2.80
N ASN A 158 -12.66 -7.82 -4.06
CA ASN A 158 -12.55 -9.21 -4.50
C ASN A 158 -11.07 -9.54 -4.62
N ASP A 159 -10.48 -10.04 -3.54
CA ASP A 159 -9.04 -10.06 -3.37
C ASP A 159 -8.47 -11.47 -3.20
N TYR A 160 -7.20 -11.60 -3.61
CA TYR A 160 -6.30 -12.60 -3.05
C TYR A 160 -5.61 -12.00 -1.83
N ILE A 161 -5.39 -12.84 -0.81
CA ILE A 161 -4.51 -12.49 0.30
C ILE A 161 -3.18 -13.16 0.01
N MET A 162 -2.12 -12.37 -0.08
CA MET A 162 -0.77 -12.87 -0.30
C MET A 162 0.06 -12.66 0.95
N GLY A 163 1.08 -13.48 1.14
CA GLY A 163 1.92 -13.39 2.33
C GLY A 163 3.35 -13.85 2.10
N ILE A 164 4.22 -13.36 2.98
CA ILE A 164 5.62 -13.74 3.03
C ILE A 164 6.04 -13.94 4.48
N ASP A 165 6.75 -15.03 4.76
CA ASP A 165 7.33 -15.29 6.07
C ASP A 165 8.67 -14.57 6.17
N LEU A 166 8.90 -13.86 7.28
CA LEU A 166 10.08 -13.04 7.47
C LEU A 166 10.93 -13.48 8.66
#